data_0e8d9914d7ae3e57c8d4847f89e3fad0
#
_entry.id   0e8d9914d7ae3e57c8d4847f89e3fad0
#
_cell.length_a   1.000
_cell.length_b   1.000
_cell.length_c   1.000
_cell.angle_alpha   90.00
_cell.angle_beta   90.00
_cell.angle_gamma   90.00
#
_symmetry.space_group_name_H-M   'P 1'
#
loop_
_entity.id
_entity.type
_entity.pdbx_description
1 polymer ?
#
loop_
_entity_poly.entity_id
_entity_poly.type
_entity_poly.pdbx_seq_one_letter_code
_entity_poly.pdbx_strand_id
1 'polypeptide(L)'
;DLEAAYDAGRRGGSWRKVKPVYTFDLVVLAVEWGHGRRHGWLSNLHLGARGSDGEFVMVGKTFKGLTDDMLRWQTGRFLELEIGRGDGRDSHVVHVRPEQVVEVAVDGVQVSTRYPGGVALRFARVRSHRHDKTAADADTIDAVRALL
;
A
#
# COMPACT_ATOMS: atom_id res chain seq x y z
N ASP A 1 3.51 -38.95 4.39
CA ASP A 1 3.33 -39.18 4.90
C ASP A 1 3.45 -39.37 4.94
N LEU A 2 3.50 -38.97 4.75
CA LEU A 2 3.38 -39.14 5.30
C LEU A 2 3.71 -39.06 5.42
N GLU A 3 4.02 -38.60 5.36
CA GLU A 3 4.08 -38.49 5.92
C GLU A 3 4.13 -38.09 6.26
N ALA A 4 4.29 -38.07 5.98
CA ALA A 4 4.09 -37.79 6.64
C ALA A 4 4.33 -37.47 7.00
N ALA A 5 4.44 -37.29 6.92
CA ALA A 5 4.30 -37.04 7.63
C ALA A 5 4.69 -36.71 7.83
N TYR A 6 5.37 -36.87 7.66
CA TYR A 6 5.47 -36.59 8.27
C TYR A 6 5.50 -36.18 8.56
N ASP A 7 5.75 -35.58 8.51
CA ASP A 7 5.67 -35.31 9.15
C ASP A 7 5.61 -35.03 9.58
N ALA A 8 5.53 -34.72 9.50
CA ALA A 8 5.20 -34.52 10.25
C ALA A 8 5.40 -34.07 10.59
N GLY A 9 5.61 -33.93 10.41
CA GLY A 9 5.46 -33.59 11.10
C GLY A 9 5.91 -33.14 11.03
N ARG A 10 5.94 -32.98 10.82
CA ARG A 10 6.09 -32.81 10.95
C ARG A 10 6.17 -32.32 10.75
N ARG A 11 6.14 -31.99 10.54
CA ARG A 11 6.13 -31.73 10.26
C ARG A 11 6.02 -31.31 9.73
N GLY A 12 6.12 -31.04 9.83
CA GLY A 12 6.11 -30.39 9.22
C GLY A 12 5.69 -30.06 8.07
N GLY A 13 5.64 -29.86 7.30
CA GLY A 13 5.85 -29.39 6.19
C GLY A 13 4.87 -28.73 5.36
N SER A 14 4.63 -29.28 4.17
CA SER A 14 3.83 -28.65 3.13
C SER A 14 2.38 -28.44 3.53
N TRP A 15 1.89 -29.21 4.42
CA TRP A 15 0.56 -29.02 4.97
C TRP A 15 0.52 -27.91 6.03
N ARG A 16 1.64 -27.24 6.23
CA ARG A 16 1.64 -26.05 7.08
C ARG A 16 0.72 -25.00 6.51
N LYS A 17 0.05 -24.32 7.40
CA LYS A 17 -0.81 -23.23 7.00
C LYS A 17 0.03 -22.11 6.40
N VAL A 18 -0.34 -21.68 5.23
CA VAL A 18 0.22 -20.49 4.62
C VAL A 18 -0.60 -19.31 5.15
N LYS A 19 0.07 -18.26 5.61
CA LYS A 19 -0.63 -17.05 6.03
C LYS A 19 -1.40 -16.48 4.86
N PRO A 20 -2.68 -16.13 5.05
CA PRO A 20 -3.43 -15.49 3.97
C PRO A 20 -2.82 -14.13 3.64
N VAL A 21 -2.84 -13.80 2.37
CA VAL A 21 -2.43 -12.50 1.88
C VAL A 21 -3.64 -11.88 1.20
N TYR A 22 -3.96 -10.66 1.56
CA TYR A 22 -5.08 -9.93 0.98
C TYR A 22 -4.53 -8.84 0.08
N THR A 23 -5.27 -8.48 -0.96
CA THR A 23 -4.88 -7.38 -1.84
C THR A 23 -5.99 -6.36 -1.91
N PHE A 24 -5.59 -5.10 -1.99
CA PHE A 24 -6.49 -3.97 -2.21
C PHE A 24 -5.97 -3.14 -3.34
N ASP A 25 -6.88 -2.55 -4.11
CA ASP A 25 -6.55 -1.49 -5.05
C ASP A 25 -6.78 -0.17 -4.33
N LEU A 26 -5.72 0.57 -4.12
CA LEU A 26 -5.75 1.80 -3.33
C LEU A 26 -5.21 2.96 -4.16
N VAL A 27 -5.57 4.17 -3.74
CA VAL A 27 -5.16 5.39 -4.45
C VAL A 27 -4.00 6.03 -3.72
N VAL A 28 -3.02 6.51 -4.45
CA VAL A 28 -1.88 7.23 -3.87
C VAL A 28 -2.29 8.67 -3.62
N LEU A 29 -2.18 9.10 -2.37
CA LEU A 29 -2.60 10.44 -1.93
C LEU A 29 -1.42 11.39 -1.82
N ALA A 30 -0.26 10.88 -1.48
CA ALA A 30 0.98 11.64 -1.34
C ALA A 30 2.14 10.66 -1.44
N VAL A 31 3.34 11.20 -1.66
CA VAL A 31 4.55 10.39 -1.75
C VAL A 31 5.68 11.11 -1.06
N GLU A 32 6.68 10.34 -0.61
CA GLU A 32 7.84 10.91 0.07
C GLU A 32 9.12 10.55 -0.66
N TRP A 33 10.05 11.50 -0.67
CA TRP A 33 11.39 11.24 -1.20
C TRP A 33 12.09 10.19 -0.33
N GLY A 34 12.75 9.25 -0.99
CA GLY A 34 13.46 8.17 -0.30
C GLY A 34 14.80 8.62 0.25
N HIS A 35 15.39 7.72 1.04
CA HIS A 35 16.70 7.91 1.67
C HIS A 35 17.64 6.79 1.26
N GLY A 36 18.94 7.00 1.45
CA GLY A 36 19.93 6.00 1.14
C GLY A 36 19.90 5.60 -0.33
N ARG A 37 19.71 4.31 -0.59
CA ARG A 37 19.68 3.77 -1.95
C ARG A 37 18.55 4.32 -2.79
N ARG A 38 17.52 4.84 -2.16
CA ARG A 38 16.34 5.40 -2.85
C ARG A 38 16.35 6.91 -2.87
N HIS A 39 17.49 7.52 -2.56
CA HIS A 39 17.64 8.96 -2.66
C HIS A 39 17.36 9.41 -4.10
N GLY A 40 16.55 10.44 -4.23
CA GLY A 40 16.15 10.94 -5.56
C GLY A 40 14.95 10.26 -6.18
N TRP A 41 14.36 9.27 -5.49
CA TRP A 41 13.13 8.59 -5.94
C TRP A 41 11.99 8.88 -4.98
N LEU A 42 10.78 9.03 -5.52
CA LEU A 42 9.57 9.12 -4.70
C LEU A 42 9.16 7.69 -4.36
N SER A 43 9.58 7.19 -3.20
CA SER A 43 9.56 5.78 -2.87
C SER A 43 8.63 5.39 -1.75
N ASN A 44 8.08 6.33 -0.98
CA ASN A 44 7.17 6.01 0.12
C ASN A 44 5.79 6.53 -0.24
N LEU A 45 4.82 5.62 -0.38
CA LEU A 45 3.49 5.95 -0.89
C LEU A 45 2.49 6.02 0.25
N HIS A 46 1.74 7.12 0.30
CA HIS A 46 0.59 7.25 1.20
C HIS A 46 -0.65 6.72 0.47
N LEU A 47 -1.33 5.75 1.09
CA LEU A 47 -2.37 4.97 0.44
C LEU A 47 -3.73 5.31 1.00
N GLY A 48 -4.72 5.47 0.13
CA GLY A 48 -6.08 5.81 0.53
C GLY A 48 -7.10 4.86 -0.07
N ALA A 49 -8.17 4.62 0.70
CA ALA A 49 -9.35 3.89 0.26
C ALA A 49 -10.50 4.86 0.06
N ARG A 50 -11.48 4.48 -0.78
CA ARG A 50 -12.63 5.36 -1.06
C ARG A 50 -13.55 5.46 0.15
N GLY A 51 -13.83 6.67 0.60
CA GLY A 51 -14.82 6.93 1.62
C GLY A 51 -16.23 6.99 1.03
N SER A 52 -17.23 6.97 1.92
CA SER A 52 -18.63 7.00 1.51
C SER A 52 -19.03 8.35 0.88
N ASP A 53 -18.28 9.39 1.18
CA ASP A 53 -18.54 10.75 0.66
C ASP A 53 -17.78 11.05 -0.62
N GLY A 54 -17.08 10.06 -1.19
CA GLY A 54 -16.26 10.23 -2.38
C GLY A 54 -14.85 10.72 -2.10
N GLU A 55 -14.55 11.09 -0.86
CA GLU A 55 -13.19 11.46 -0.46
C GLU A 55 -12.38 10.21 -0.14
N PHE A 56 -11.07 10.32 -0.24
CA PHE A 56 -10.19 9.20 0.06
C PHE A 56 -9.70 9.27 1.50
N VAL A 57 -9.66 8.11 2.15
CA VAL A 57 -9.29 7.97 3.56
C VAL A 57 -7.97 7.25 3.63
N MET A 58 -6.98 7.89 4.24
CA MET A 58 -5.65 7.29 4.38
C MET A 58 -5.70 6.06 5.29
N VAL A 59 -5.10 4.96 4.82
CA VAL A 59 -5.08 3.70 5.55
C VAL A 59 -3.66 3.18 5.80
N GLY A 60 -2.64 3.82 5.26
CA GLY A 60 -1.27 3.40 5.51
C GLY A 60 -0.27 4.03 4.58
N LYS A 61 1.00 3.70 4.81
CA LYS A 61 2.13 4.09 3.97
C LYS A 61 2.98 2.85 3.74
N THR A 62 3.64 2.79 2.60
CA THR A 62 4.60 1.72 2.36
C THR A 62 5.68 2.16 1.38
N PHE A 63 6.88 1.62 1.57
CA PHE A 63 7.99 1.76 0.63
C PHE A 63 8.45 0.39 0.13
N LYS A 64 7.70 -0.67 0.44
CA LYS A 64 8.10 -2.05 0.14
C LYS A 64 7.46 -2.53 -1.15
N GLY A 65 8.13 -3.45 -1.83
CA GLY A 65 7.62 -4.09 -3.04
C GLY A 65 7.94 -3.35 -4.33
N LEU A 66 8.63 -2.22 -4.25
CA LEU A 66 8.92 -1.38 -5.42
C LEU A 66 10.24 -1.81 -6.07
N THR A 67 10.18 -2.13 -7.36
CA THR A 67 11.37 -2.39 -8.17
C THR A 67 11.99 -1.08 -8.62
N ASP A 68 13.22 -1.13 -9.11
CA ASP A 68 13.90 0.06 -9.63
C ASP A 68 13.13 0.65 -10.82
N ASP A 69 12.58 -0.20 -11.68
CA ASP A 69 11.78 0.27 -12.82
C ASP A 69 10.52 0.98 -12.34
N MET A 70 9.86 0.44 -11.32
CA MET A 70 8.69 1.08 -10.74
C MET A 70 9.05 2.43 -10.12
N LEU A 71 10.16 2.50 -9.39
CA LEU A 71 10.61 3.75 -8.77
C LEU A 71 10.88 4.82 -9.81
N ARG A 72 11.51 4.43 -10.91
CA ARG A 72 11.85 5.36 -12.00
C ARG A 72 10.59 5.90 -12.66
N TRP A 73 9.67 5.01 -12.99
CA TRP A 73 8.42 5.39 -13.63
C TRP A 73 7.55 6.24 -12.71
N GLN A 74 7.37 5.79 -11.45
CA GLN A 74 6.45 6.46 -10.53
C GLN A 74 6.94 7.84 -10.10
N THR A 75 8.24 8.04 -9.99
CA THR A 75 8.78 9.35 -9.64
C THR A 75 8.33 10.39 -10.65
N GLY A 76 8.47 10.09 -11.95
CA GLY A 76 7.98 10.99 -13.00
C GLY A 76 6.48 11.19 -12.95
N ARG A 77 5.73 10.09 -12.78
CA ARG A 77 4.27 10.15 -12.73
C ARG A 77 3.76 10.99 -11.57
N PHE A 78 4.33 10.81 -10.37
CA PHE A 78 3.88 11.56 -9.20
C PHE A 78 4.25 13.04 -9.29
N LEU A 79 5.36 13.37 -9.92
CA LEU A 79 5.70 14.77 -10.16
C LEU A 79 4.71 15.41 -11.12
N GLU A 80 4.19 14.67 -12.10
CA GLU A 80 3.13 15.16 -12.98
C GLU A 80 1.83 15.41 -12.21
N LEU A 81 1.57 14.63 -11.18
CA LEU A 81 0.35 14.73 -10.38
C LEU A 81 0.49 15.68 -9.19
N GLU A 82 1.65 16.26 -8.99
CA GLU A 82 1.93 17.09 -7.82
C GLU A 82 0.99 18.28 -7.72
N ILE A 83 0.40 18.48 -6.52
CA ILE A 83 -0.46 19.62 -6.21
C ILE A 83 0.08 20.47 -5.09
N GLY A 84 1.14 20.03 -4.42
CA GLY A 84 1.76 20.78 -3.35
C GLY A 84 2.81 19.99 -2.62
N ARG A 85 3.53 20.67 -1.76
CA ARG A 85 4.57 20.04 -0.92
C ARG A 85 4.34 20.42 0.52
N GLY A 86 4.77 19.54 1.43
CA GLY A 86 4.73 19.83 2.84
C GLY A 86 5.76 20.88 3.22
N ASP A 87 5.59 21.44 4.42
CA ASP A 87 6.48 22.45 4.97
C ASP A 87 7.24 21.88 6.16
N GLY A 88 8.39 22.47 6.46
CA GLY A 88 9.16 22.13 7.65
C GLY A 88 9.53 20.66 7.68
N ARG A 89 9.04 19.93 8.70
CA ARG A 89 9.33 18.51 8.85
C ARG A 89 8.79 17.67 7.70
N ASP A 90 7.74 18.16 7.06
CA ASP A 90 7.07 17.41 5.98
C ASP A 90 7.54 17.89 4.60
N SER A 91 8.64 18.61 4.52
CA SER A 91 9.16 19.13 3.24
C SER A 91 9.53 18.01 2.26
N HIS A 92 9.72 16.78 2.76
CA HIS A 92 9.99 15.61 1.92
C HIS A 92 8.73 14.99 1.33
N VAL A 93 7.55 15.49 1.69
CA VAL A 93 6.26 14.94 1.24
C VAL A 93 5.77 15.73 0.04
N VAL A 94 5.41 15.02 -1.02
CA VAL A 94 4.82 15.59 -2.23
C VAL A 94 3.36 15.13 -2.28
N HIS A 95 2.43 16.07 -2.21
CA HIS A 95 1.01 15.77 -2.32
C HIS A 95 0.62 15.68 -3.79
N VAL A 96 -0.17 14.68 -4.12
CA VAL A 96 -0.53 14.42 -5.52
C VAL A 96 -2.05 14.33 -5.67
N ARG A 97 -2.52 14.58 -6.89
CA ARG A 97 -3.93 14.33 -7.21
C ARG A 97 -4.19 12.82 -7.02
N PRO A 98 -5.34 12.46 -6.40
CA PRO A 98 -5.65 11.05 -6.11
C PRO A 98 -6.14 10.32 -7.38
N GLU A 99 -5.23 10.06 -8.30
CA GLU A 99 -5.54 9.44 -9.58
C GLU A 99 -4.84 8.11 -9.80
N GLN A 100 -3.64 7.94 -9.24
CA GLN A 100 -2.87 6.72 -9.48
C GLN A 100 -3.31 5.60 -8.54
N VAL A 101 -3.72 4.48 -9.12
CA VAL A 101 -4.15 3.29 -8.37
C VAL A 101 -3.03 2.27 -8.34
N VAL A 102 -2.81 1.70 -7.17
CA VAL A 102 -1.80 0.65 -6.97
C VAL A 102 -2.46 -0.56 -6.32
N GLU A 103 -2.00 -1.75 -6.70
CA GLU A 103 -2.37 -2.98 -6.02
C GLU A 103 -1.41 -3.19 -4.86
N VAL A 104 -1.96 -3.34 -3.66
CA VAL A 104 -1.19 -3.46 -2.42
C VAL A 104 -1.54 -4.77 -1.74
N ALA A 105 -0.52 -5.56 -1.40
CA ALA A 105 -0.69 -6.77 -0.62
C ALA A 105 -0.50 -6.45 0.86
N VAL A 106 -1.33 -7.04 1.70
CA VAL A 106 -1.25 -6.84 3.15
C VAL A 106 -1.42 -8.19 3.85
N ASP A 107 -0.87 -8.31 5.06
CA ASP A 107 -1.11 -9.48 5.90
C ASP A 107 -2.42 -9.36 6.68
N GLY A 108 -2.93 -8.16 6.80
CA GLY A 108 -4.19 -7.90 7.51
C GLY A 108 -4.36 -6.42 7.74
N VAL A 109 -5.32 -6.11 8.60
CA VAL A 109 -5.68 -4.73 8.96
C VAL A 109 -5.81 -4.68 10.48
N GLN A 110 -5.37 -3.59 11.07
CA GLN A 110 -5.45 -3.41 12.53
C GLN A 110 -6.14 -2.09 12.86
N VAL A 111 -6.64 -1.99 14.07
CA VAL A 111 -7.20 -0.73 14.58
C VAL A 111 -6.10 0.31 14.67
N SER A 112 -6.42 1.53 14.29
CA SER A 112 -5.47 2.64 14.32
C SER A 112 -6.14 3.88 14.90
N THR A 113 -5.44 4.54 15.83
CA THR A 113 -5.85 5.85 16.32
C THR A 113 -5.20 6.97 15.53
N ARG A 114 -4.25 6.64 14.66
CA ARG A 114 -3.51 7.60 13.87
C ARG A 114 -4.26 8.04 12.62
N TYR A 115 -4.92 7.09 11.95
CA TYR A 115 -5.57 7.36 10.67
C TYR A 115 -7.06 7.62 10.86
N PRO A 116 -7.64 8.55 10.06
CA PRO A 116 -9.04 8.98 10.27
C PRO A 116 -10.07 7.88 10.07
N GLY A 117 -9.73 6.86 9.28
CA GLY A 117 -10.63 5.73 9.07
C GLY A 117 -10.66 4.73 10.21
N GLY A 118 -9.80 4.90 11.21
CA GLY A 118 -9.74 3.99 12.35
C GLY A 118 -9.00 2.69 12.10
N VAL A 119 -8.39 2.52 10.93
CA VAL A 119 -7.70 1.28 10.54
C VAL A 119 -6.37 1.60 9.87
N ALA A 120 -5.44 0.67 9.98
CA ALA A 120 -4.14 0.73 9.31
C ALA A 120 -3.82 -0.62 8.69
N LEU A 121 -3.18 -0.59 7.52
CA LEU A 121 -2.72 -1.79 6.84
C LEU A 121 -1.55 -2.41 7.61
N ARG A 122 -1.50 -3.74 7.65
CA ARG A 122 -0.40 -4.47 8.28
C ARG A 122 0.50 -5.05 7.20
N PHE A 123 1.78 -4.70 7.26
CA PHE A 123 2.82 -5.21 6.36
C PHE A 123 2.48 -4.98 4.89
N ALA A 124 2.04 -3.75 4.59
CA ALA A 124 1.68 -3.38 3.23
C ALA A 124 2.90 -3.35 2.30
N ARG A 125 2.70 -3.85 1.08
CA ARG A 125 3.72 -3.80 0.03
C ARG A 125 3.05 -3.64 -1.32
N VAL A 126 3.65 -2.83 -2.19
CA VAL A 126 3.11 -2.60 -3.52
C VAL A 126 3.39 -3.81 -4.40
N ARG A 127 2.36 -4.26 -5.12
CA ARG A 127 2.48 -5.34 -6.10
C ARG A 127 2.66 -4.79 -7.50
N SER A 128 1.86 -3.81 -7.86
CA SER A 128 1.90 -3.22 -9.19
C SER A 128 1.13 -1.91 -9.21
N HIS A 129 1.42 -1.08 -10.21
CA HIS A 129 0.57 0.06 -10.55
C HIS A 129 -0.56 -0.45 -11.44
N ARG A 130 -1.78 -0.04 -11.14
CA ARG A 130 -2.95 -0.47 -11.90
C ARG A 130 -3.29 0.60 -12.95
N HIS A 131 -2.72 0.47 -14.13
CA HIS A 131 -2.97 1.42 -15.22
C HIS A 131 -4.36 1.24 -15.83
N ASP A 132 -5.00 0.12 -15.55
CA ASP A 132 -6.31 -0.25 -16.05
C ASP A 132 -7.45 0.23 -15.15
N LYS A 133 -7.13 0.89 -14.02
CA LYS A 133 -8.15 1.33 -13.07
C LYS A 133 -8.03 2.82 -12.79
N THR A 134 -9.19 3.42 -12.52
CA THR A 134 -9.25 4.81 -12.08
C THR A 134 -9.50 4.86 -10.57
N ALA A 135 -9.39 6.04 -9.99
CA ALA A 135 -9.64 6.24 -8.56
C ALA A 135 -11.04 5.77 -8.16
N ALA A 136 -12.01 5.88 -9.06
CA ALA A 136 -13.39 5.43 -8.79
C ALA A 136 -13.49 3.90 -8.65
N ASP A 137 -12.50 3.17 -9.15
CA ASP A 137 -12.45 1.71 -9.08
C ASP A 137 -11.72 1.20 -7.84
N ALA A 138 -11.17 2.10 -7.03
CA ALA A 138 -10.42 1.71 -5.84
C ALA A 138 -11.33 1.08 -4.78
N ASP A 139 -10.74 0.26 -3.92
CA ASP A 139 -11.48 -0.37 -2.83
C ASP A 139 -11.95 0.66 -1.82
N THR A 140 -13.06 0.35 -1.16
CA THR A 140 -13.68 1.25 -0.19
C THR A 140 -13.05 1.07 1.19
N ILE A 141 -13.21 2.11 2.03
CA ILE A 141 -12.79 2.02 3.42
C ILE A 141 -13.53 0.89 4.17
N ASP A 142 -14.79 0.63 3.79
CA ASP A 142 -15.55 -0.46 4.40
C ASP A 142 -14.94 -1.82 4.04
N ALA A 143 -14.45 -1.99 2.81
CA ALA A 143 -13.77 -3.22 2.41
C ALA A 143 -12.50 -3.44 3.24
N VAL A 144 -11.76 -2.37 3.52
CA VAL A 144 -10.56 -2.47 4.36
C VAL A 144 -10.95 -2.81 5.80
N ARG A 145 -11.96 -2.15 6.34
CA ARG A 145 -12.44 -2.43 7.70
C ARG A 145 -12.94 -3.86 7.88
N ALA A 146 -13.42 -4.47 6.81
CA ALA A 146 -13.95 -5.83 6.87
C ALA A 146 -12.89 -6.87 7.24
N LEU A 147 -11.61 -6.53 7.16
CA LEU A 147 -10.52 -7.41 7.56
C LEU A 147 -10.12 -7.26 9.04
N LEU A 148 -10.77 -6.40 9.78
CA LEU A 148 -10.49 -6.28 11.22
C LEU A 148 -10.82 -7.57 11.97
#